data_d441d042c9fb9bafb9327f2d9b0bd52d
#
_entry.id   d441d042c9fb9bafb9327f2d9b0bd52d
#
_cell.length_a   1.000
_cell.length_b   1.000
_cell.length_c   1.000
_cell.angle_alpha   90.00
_cell.angle_beta   90.00
_cell.angle_gamma   90.00
#
_symmetry.space_group_name_H-M   'P 1'
#
loop_
_entity.id
_entity.type
_entity.pdbx_description
1 polymer ?
#
loop_
_entity_poly.entity_id
_entity_poly.type
_entity_poly.pdbx_seq_one_letter_code
_entity_poly.pdbx_strand_id
1 'polypeptide(L)'
;MEENKEILQVKDLAVAFQTYRGKVKAVRNVSFALKRGQALGIVGESGCGKSVTAHAIMGLLPKENSIIENGQILWQGQDLVNFQDEDLAKIRGNKIAMIFQDPMTSLNPVLTIGTQIKEVLFLHKQLSDKEATEKAVELLNLVGIPFAPKRLKDYPHQFSGGMRQRVMIAMALACEPELLIADEPTTALDVTVQAQILDLLKSLQEKLNMSIIMISHDLGVIANICDEVAVMYAGQIVEKANVDDLFYHAHHPYTRGLLKSLPHLNLNKEDKLYVIDGQPPDLKESIDYCPFVKRCTKAMKICMQLMPEKTQLNKDHYVKCWLEHEFAPKENKEEF
;
A
#
# COMPACT_ATOMS: atom_id res chain seq x y z
N MET A 1 -27.15 -4.67 4.22
CA MET A 1 -26.39 -5.80 4.89
C MET A 1 -25.19 -6.30 4.09
N GLU A 2 -24.85 -5.70 2.95
CA GLU A 2 -23.63 -6.02 2.17
C GLU A 2 -22.39 -5.19 2.55
N GLU A 3 -22.58 -4.07 3.24
CA GLU A 3 -21.51 -3.09 3.56
C GLU A 3 -20.40 -3.58 4.50
N ASN A 4 -20.56 -4.74 5.14
CA ASN A 4 -19.60 -5.23 6.14
C ASN A 4 -18.86 -6.50 5.68
N LYS A 5 -18.92 -6.84 4.38
CA LYS A 5 -18.28 -8.06 3.86
C LYS A 5 -16.82 -7.77 3.50
N GLU A 6 -15.91 -8.57 4.04
CA GLU A 6 -14.50 -8.52 3.66
C GLU A 6 -14.34 -8.92 2.20
N ILE A 7 -13.75 -8.03 1.41
CA ILE A 7 -13.50 -8.23 -0.02
C ILE A 7 -12.14 -8.91 -0.24
N LEU A 8 -11.17 -8.60 0.62
CA LEU A 8 -9.83 -9.18 0.62
C LEU A 8 -9.43 -9.59 2.04
N GLN A 9 -8.87 -10.79 2.18
CA GLN A 9 -8.23 -11.25 3.41
C GLN A 9 -6.84 -11.78 3.08
N VAL A 10 -5.82 -11.23 3.69
CA VAL A 10 -4.46 -11.76 3.68
C VAL A 10 -4.24 -12.44 5.02
N LYS A 11 -3.86 -13.73 5.01
CA LYS A 11 -3.67 -14.54 6.22
C LYS A 11 -2.27 -15.13 6.21
N ASP A 12 -1.49 -14.78 7.23
CA ASP A 12 -0.15 -15.31 7.54
C ASP A 12 0.80 -15.36 6.33
N LEU A 13 0.66 -14.35 5.45
CA LEU A 13 1.44 -14.26 4.22
C LEU A 13 2.93 -14.15 4.53
N ALA A 14 3.70 -15.08 3.99
CA ALA A 14 5.15 -15.09 4.05
C ALA A 14 5.73 -15.21 2.65
N VAL A 15 6.58 -14.24 2.26
CA VAL A 15 7.23 -14.20 0.94
C VAL A 15 8.73 -14.10 1.11
N ALA A 16 9.46 -14.95 0.40
CA ALA A 16 10.91 -14.94 0.37
C ALA A 16 11.44 -14.84 -1.06
N PHE A 17 12.62 -14.26 -1.20
CA PHE A 17 13.37 -14.19 -2.44
C PHE A 17 14.68 -14.96 -2.32
N GLN A 18 14.98 -15.77 -3.32
CA GLN A 18 16.29 -16.41 -3.44
C GLN A 18 17.25 -15.43 -4.13
N THR A 19 18.34 -15.08 -3.47
CA THR A 19 19.37 -14.18 -4.01
C THR A 19 20.72 -14.88 -3.99
N TYR A 20 21.71 -14.35 -4.71
CA TYR A 20 23.11 -14.84 -4.67
C TYR A 20 23.70 -14.86 -3.26
N ARG A 21 23.21 -13.97 -2.38
CA ARG A 21 23.70 -13.80 -1.01
C ARG A 21 22.83 -14.54 0.02
N GLY A 22 21.94 -15.42 -0.44
CA GLY A 22 21.05 -16.18 0.45
C GLY A 22 19.57 -15.78 0.31
N LYS A 23 18.74 -16.37 1.14
CA LYS A 23 17.29 -16.20 1.15
C LYS A 23 16.89 -14.95 1.94
N VAL A 24 16.14 -14.05 1.32
CA VAL A 24 15.63 -12.81 1.93
C VAL A 24 14.14 -12.99 2.24
N LYS A 25 13.74 -12.98 3.50
CA LYS A 25 12.34 -13.07 3.92
C LYS A 25 11.70 -11.68 3.93
N ALA A 26 11.22 -11.24 2.78
CA ALA A 26 10.71 -9.88 2.59
C ALA A 26 9.35 -9.64 3.27
N VAL A 27 8.51 -10.67 3.39
CA VAL A 27 7.23 -10.64 4.11
C VAL A 27 7.19 -11.81 5.09
N ARG A 28 6.75 -11.55 6.33
CA ARG A 28 6.81 -12.49 7.46
C ARG A 28 5.50 -12.48 8.23
N ASN A 29 4.61 -13.43 7.97
CA ASN A 29 3.32 -13.60 8.65
C ASN A 29 2.49 -12.29 8.69
N VAL A 30 2.27 -11.69 7.51
CA VAL A 30 1.41 -10.52 7.36
C VAL A 30 -0.03 -10.97 7.25
N SER A 31 -0.89 -10.43 8.14
CA SER A 31 -2.33 -10.71 8.14
C SER A 31 -3.12 -9.42 8.28
N PHE A 32 -4.06 -9.19 7.38
CA PHE A 32 -5.04 -8.11 7.44
C PHE A 32 -6.27 -8.45 6.60
N ALA A 33 -7.35 -7.74 6.83
CA ALA A 33 -8.57 -7.82 6.02
C ALA A 33 -8.97 -6.42 5.55
N LEU A 34 -9.64 -6.35 4.42
CA LEU A 34 -10.18 -5.14 3.83
C LEU A 34 -11.66 -5.35 3.53
N LYS A 35 -12.50 -4.43 4.00
CA LYS A 35 -13.93 -4.43 3.72
C LYS A 35 -14.22 -3.72 2.40
N ARG A 36 -15.39 -4.00 1.81
CA ARG A 36 -15.84 -3.30 0.59
C ARG A 36 -15.97 -1.79 0.88
N GLY A 37 -15.48 -0.97 -0.03
CA GLY A 37 -15.49 0.50 0.07
C GLY A 37 -14.50 1.09 1.09
N GLN A 38 -13.75 0.27 1.83
CA GLN A 38 -12.78 0.71 2.83
C GLN A 38 -11.44 1.08 2.19
N ALA A 39 -10.75 2.06 2.77
CA ALA A 39 -9.36 2.40 2.46
C ALA A 39 -8.42 1.95 3.58
N LEU A 40 -7.44 1.09 3.26
CA LEU A 40 -6.38 0.64 4.15
C LEU A 40 -5.04 1.24 3.74
N GLY A 41 -4.40 1.95 4.65
CA GLY A 41 -3.03 2.41 4.50
C GLY A 41 -2.01 1.35 4.93
N ILE A 42 -0.97 1.12 4.14
CA ILE A 42 0.19 0.32 4.53
C ILE A 42 1.41 1.23 4.54
N VAL A 43 1.96 1.49 5.73
CA VAL A 43 3.07 2.43 5.92
C VAL A 43 4.30 1.76 6.50
N GLY A 44 5.46 2.37 6.29
CA GLY A 44 6.75 1.93 6.85
C GLY A 44 7.92 2.35 5.99
N GLU A 45 9.13 2.18 6.49
CA GLU A 45 10.37 2.50 5.78
C GLU A 45 10.53 1.71 4.47
N SER A 46 11.38 2.23 3.56
CA SER A 46 11.72 1.50 2.33
C SER A 46 12.29 0.11 2.64
N GLY A 47 11.91 -0.88 1.84
CA GLY A 47 12.37 -2.26 2.01
C GLY A 47 11.66 -3.06 3.12
N CYS A 48 10.66 -2.51 3.83
CA CYS A 48 9.95 -3.27 4.89
C CYS A 48 8.90 -4.28 4.38
N GLY A 49 8.71 -4.43 3.05
CA GLY A 49 7.84 -5.45 2.45
C GLY A 49 6.50 -4.96 1.91
N LYS A 50 6.20 -3.66 1.90
CA LYS A 50 4.92 -3.08 1.43
C LYS A 50 4.59 -3.45 -0.02
N SER A 51 5.45 -3.06 -0.96
CA SER A 51 5.25 -3.36 -2.40
C SER A 51 5.29 -4.86 -2.69
N VAL A 52 6.09 -5.63 -1.94
CA VAL A 52 6.11 -7.10 -2.06
C VAL A 52 4.76 -7.70 -1.68
N THR A 53 4.12 -7.18 -0.63
CA THR A 53 2.76 -7.60 -0.22
C THR A 53 1.74 -7.26 -1.32
N ALA A 54 1.81 -6.06 -1.90
CA ALA A 54 0.94 -5.66 -3.02
C ALA A 54 1.15 -6.55 -4.25
N HIS A 55 2.40 -6.82 -4.63
CA HIS A 55 2.72 -7.69 -5.76
C HIS A 55 2.27 -9.14 -5.51
N ALA A 56 2.33 -9.63 -4.25
CA ALA A 56 1.80 -10.94 -3.91
C ALA A 56 0.28 -11.00 -4.12
N ILE A 57 -0.48 -9.98 -3.69
CA ILE A 57 -1.93 -9.89 -3.90
C ILE A 57 -2.26 -9.90 -5.40
N MET A 58 -1.47 -9.18 -6.21
CA MET A 58 -1.64 -9.13 -7.65
C MET A 58 -1.11 -10.39 -8.37
N GLY A 59 -0.42 -11.31 -7.67
CA GLY A 59 0.27 -12.43 -8.30
C GLY A 59 1.39 -12.00 -9.26
N LEU A 60 2.02 -10.85 -9.00
CA LEU A 60 3.08 -10.26 -9.83
C LEU A 60 4.50 -10.51 -9.30
N LEU A 61 4.65 -11.41 -8.33
CA LEU A 61 5.98 -11.79 -7.84
C LEU A 61 6.76 -12.51 -8.95
N PRO A 62 8.07 -12.21 -9.13
CA PRO A 62 8.89 -12.87 -10.16
C PRO A 62 9.04 -14.36 -9.83
N LYS A 63 8.53 -15.24 -10.71
CA LYS A 63 8.47 -16.69 -10.48
C LYS A 63 9.82 -17.37 -10.35
N GLU A 64 10.87 -16.78 -10.93
CA GLU A 64 12.21 -17.36 -10.98
C GLU A 64 12.93 -17.34 -9.63
N ASN A 65 12.65 -16.35 -8.80
CA ASN A 65 13.41 -16.12 -7.58
C ASN A 65 12.57 -15.78 -6.36
N SER A 66 11.24 -15.81 -6.45
CA SER A 66 10.34 -15.59 -5.32
C SER A 66 9.54 -16.84 -4.98
N ILE A 67 9.20 -16.99 -3.71
CA ILE A 67 8.34 -18.05 -3.21
C ILE A 67 7.41 -17.49 -2.13
N ILE A 68 6.14 -17.85 -2.22
CA ILE A 68 5.19 -17.72 -1.10
C ILE A 68 5.40 -18.95 -0.23
N GLU A 69 6.02 -18.76 0.94
CA GLU A 69 6.35 -19.85 1.85
C GLU A 69 5.15 -20.32 2.67
N ASN A 70 4.24 -19.40 2.97
CA ASN A 70 3.04 -19.65 3.77
C ASN A 70 2.00 -18.59 3.49
N GLY A 71 0.75 -18.87 3.86
CA GLY A 71 -0.35 -17.93 3.87
C GLY A 71 -1.32 -18.09 2.74
N GLN A 72 -2.39 -17.31 2.84
CA GLN A 72 -3.48 -17.25 1.87
C GLN A 72 -3.80 -15.81 1.50
N ILE A 73 -4.23 -15.60 0.28
CA ILE A 73 -4.75 -14.32 -0.23
C ILE A 73 -6.16 -14.57 -0.75
N LEU A 74 -7.15 -14.36 0.11
CA LEU A 74 -8.55 -14.64 -0.20
C LEU A 74 -9.21 -13.41 -0.81
N TRP A 75 -9.52 -13.47 -2.09
CA TRP A 75 -10.34 -12.51 -2.81
C TRP A 75 -11.78 -13.03 -2.87
N GLN A 76 -12.70 -12.37 -2.18
CA GLN A 76 -14.11 -12.81 -2.08
C GLN A 76 -14.24 -14.30 -1.72
N GLY A 77 -13.35 -14.80 -0.86
CA GLY A 77 -13.33 -16.18 -0.39
C GLY A 77 -12.52 -17.16 -1.27
N GLN A 78 -12.01 -16.74 -2.42
CA GLN A 78 -11.18 -17.55 -3.32
C GLN A 78 -9.69 -17.25 -3.09
N ASP A 79 -8.87 -18.27 -2.89
CA ASP A 79 -7.44 -18.12 -2.62
C ASP A 79 -6.64 -17.88 -3.90
N LEU A 80 -6.21 -16.65 -4.12
CA LEU A 80 -5.45 -16.23 -5.30
C LEU A 80 -4.07 -16.89 -5.41
N VAL A 81 -3.50 -17.38 -4.30
CA VAL A 81 -2.19 -18.07 -4.30
C VAL A 81 -2.23 -19.33 -5.17
N ASN A 82 -3.41 -19.97 -5.22
CA ASN A 82 -3.62 -21.20 -5.97
C ASN A 82 -4.09 -20.99 -7.43
N PHE A 83 -4.26 -19.73 -7.86
CA PHE A 83 -4.72 -19.42 -9.22
C PHE A 83 -3.60 -19.57 -10.24
N GLN A 84 -3.98 -20.06 -11.43
CA GLN A 84 -3.09 -20.04 -12.59
C GLN A 84 -3.07 -18.64 -13.21
N ASP A 85 -2.07 -18.37 -14.06
CA ASP A 85 -1.91 -17.04 -14.69
C ASP A 85 -3.14 -16.62 -15.51
N GLU A 86 -3.82 -17.55 -16.15
CA GLU A 86 -5.05 -17.31 -16.94
C GLU A 86 -6.21 -16.84 -16.08
N ASP A 87 -6.34 -17.34 -14.84
CA ASP A 87 -7.39 -16.92 -13.92
C ASP A 87 -7.01 -15.59 -13.25
N LEU A 88 -5.75 -15.40 -12.93
CA LEU A 88 -5.24 -14.10 -12.44
C LEU A 88 -5.41 -13.01 -13.51
N ALA A 89 -5.22 -13.31 -14.79
CA ALA A 89 -5.42 -12.35 -15.89
C ALA A 89 -6.87 -11.85 -15.98
N LYS A 90 -7.86 -12.67 -15.63
CA LYS A 90 -9.28 -12.28 -15.58
C LYS A 90 -9.58 -11.28 -14.43
N ILE A 91 -8.76 -11.30 -13.37
CA ILE A 91 -8.92 -10.47 -12.19
C ILE A 91 -8.11 -9.18 -12.31
N ARG A 92 -6.85 -9.28 -12.78
CA ARG A 92 -5.94 -8.14 -12.94
C ARG A 92 -6.50 -7.12 -13.93
N GLY A 93 -6.53 -5.85 -13.56
CA GLY A 93 -7.06 -4.75 -14.38
C GLY A 93 -8.58 -4.73 -14.51
N ASN A 94 -9.28 -5.80 -14.14
CA ASN A 94 -10.75 -5.89 -14.19
C ASN A 94 -11.38 -5.76 -12.80
N LYS A 95 -10.99 -6.61 -11.85
CA LYS A 95 -11.53 -6.64 -10.49
C LYS A 95 -10.58 -5.99 -9.48
N ILE A 96 -9.29 -6.24 -9.65
CA ILE A 96 -8.22 -5.65 -8.86
C ILE A 96 -7.31 -4.90 -9.83
N ALA A 97 -7.15 -3.60 -9.63
CA ALA A 97 -6.22 -2.78 -10.40
C ALA A 97 -5.08 -2.28 -9.51
N MET A 98 -3.95 -1.93 -10.13
CA MET A 98 -2.79 -1.41 -9.43
C MET A 98 -2.23 -0.17 -10.14
N ILE A 99 -1.92 0.85 -9.34
CA ILE A 99 -1.10 1.99 -9.74
C ILE A 99 0.31 1.72 -9.22
N PHE A 100 1.28 1.68 -10.13
CA PHE A 100 2.69 1.43 -9.80
C PHE A 100 3.40 2.73 -9.38
N GLN A 101 4.49 2.58 -8.65
CA GLN A 101 5.25 3.67 -8.03
C GLN A 101 5.81 4.67 -9.06
N ASP A 102 6.25 4.21 -10.23
CA ASP A 102 6.89 5.07 -11.23
C ASP A 102 6.04 5.23 -12.50
N PRO A 103 5.45 6.43 -12.72
CA PRO A 103 4.67 6.72 -13.93
C PRO A 103 5.53 6.77 -15.20
N MET A 104 6.85 6.94 -15.09
CA MET A 104 7.75 7.02 -16.24
C MET A 104 7.99 5.66 -16.88
N THR A 105 7.99 4.60 -16.09
CA THR A 105 8.19 3.22 -16.57
C THR A 105 6.88 2.49 -16.84
N SER A 106 5.75 2.97 -16.30
CA SER A 106 4.45 2.32 -16.42
C SER A 106 3.72 2.64 -17.73
N LEU A 107 3.99 3.79 -18.35
CA LEU A 107 3.44 4.16 -19.65
C LEU A 107 4.44 3.82 -20.77
N ASN A 108 3.97 3.12 -21.80
CA ASN A 108 4.79 2.83 -22.97
C ASN A 108 5.02 4.12 -23.79
N PRO A 109 6.28 4.63 -23.92
CA PRO A 109 6.55 5.92 -24.53
C PRO A 109 6.29 5.98 -26.04
N VAL A 110 6.21 4.83 -26.72
CA VAL A 110 6.01 4.75 -28.18
C VAL A 110 4.56 4.49 -28.58
N LEU A 111 3.65 4.36 -27.60
CA LEU A 111 2.21 4.22 -27.82
C LEU A 111 1.48 5.50 -27.40
N THR A 112 0.41 5.84 -28.12
CA THR A 112 -0.43 6.97 -27.71
C THR A 112 -1.22 6.63 -26.44
N ILE A 113 -1.62 7.65 -25.70
CA ILE A 113 -2.43 7.49 -24.48
C ILE A 113 -3.75 6.74 -24.79
N GLY A 114 -4.41 7.10 -25.89
CA GLY A 114 -5.63 6.43 -26.31
C GLY A 114 -5.45 4.94 -26.59
N THR A 115 -4.35 4.56 -27.23
CA THR A 115 -4.03 3.14 -27.48
C THR A 115 -3.91 2.37 -26.17
N GLN A 116 -3.17 2.91 -25.18
CA GLN A 116 -2.92 2.24 -23.91
C GLN A 116 -4.18 2.11 -23.05
N ILE A 117 -5.05 3.12 -23.01
CA ILE A 117 -6.33 3.03 -22.30
C ILE A 117 -7.27 2.02 -22.99
N LYS A 118 -7.36 2.05 -24.32
CA LYS A 118 -8.23 1.14 -25.08
C LYS A 118 -7.80 -0.31 -24.99
N GLU A 119 -6.50 -0.58 -24.88
CA GLU A 119 -5.98 -1.95 -24.72
C GLU A 119 -6.61 -2.67 -23.52
N VAL A 120 -6.70 -2.00 -22.37
CA VAL A 120 -7.35 -2.53 -21.17
C VAL A 120 -8.84 -2.79 -21.39
N LEU A 121 -9.53 -1.86 -22.08
CA LEU A 121 -10.95 -1.98 -22.39
C LEU A 121 -11.23 -3.13 -23.39
N PHE A 122 -10.40 -3.31 -24.40
CA PHE A 122 -10.54 -4.42 -25.35
C PHE A 122 -10.33 -5.76 -24.66
N LEU A 123 -9.32 -5.86 -23.79
CA LEU A 123 -8.99 -7.10 -23.11
C LEU A 123 -10.14 -7.59 -22.19
N HIS A 124 -10.79 -6.67 -21.48
CA HIS A 124 -11.72 -7.04 -20.41
C HIS A 124 -13.20 -6.74 -20.69
N LYS A 125 -13.52 -5.80 -21.56
CA LYS A 125 -14.91 -5.34 -21.80
C LYS A 125 -15.46 -5.68 -23.18
N GLN A 126 -14.62 -6.21 -24.08
CA GLN A 126 -15.01 -6.59 -25.46
C GLN A 126 -15.73 -5.46 -26.22
N LEU A 127 -15.32 -4.22 -25.99
CA LEU A 127 -15.93 -3.04 -26.65
C LEU A 127 -15.46 -2.91 -28.09
N SER A 128 -16.30 -2.32 -28.96
CA SER A 128 -15.88 -1.86 -30.27
C SER A 128 -14.89 -0.69 -30.13
N ASP A 129 -14.12 -0.39 -31.19
CA ASP A 129 -13.16 0.73 -31.18
C ASP A 129 -13.82 2.08 -30.88
N LYS A 130 -15.04 2.29 -31.37
CA LYS A 130 -15.82 3.50 -31.11
C LYS A 130 -16.18 3.60 -29.63
N GLU A 131 -16.77 2.57 -29.05
CA GLU A 131 -17.16 2.54 -27.62
C GLU A 131 -15.95 2.67 -26.70
N ALA A 132 -14.84 1.98 -27.02
CA ALA A 132 -13.60 2.11 -26.27
C ALA A 132 -13.00 3.52 -26.35
N THR A 133 -13.14 4.20 -27.51
CA THR A 133 -12.69 5.58 -27.67
C THR A 133 -13.56 6.55 -26.85
N GLU A 134 -14.88 6.38 -26.87
CA GLU A 134 -15.82 7.19 -26.08
C GLU A 134 -15.53 7.00 -24.56
N LYS A 135 -15.35 5.74 -24.11
CA LYS A 135 -15.02 5.44 -22.72
C LYS A 135 -13.64 5.99 -22.32
N ALA A 136 -12.65 5.94 -23.19
CA ALA A 136 -11.34 6.53 -22.94
C ALA A 136 -11.41 8.06 -22.77
N VAL A 137 -12.25 8.76 -23.54
CA VAL A 137 -12.53 10.19 -23.34
C VAL A 137 -13.19 10.45 -21.99
N GLU A 138 -14.19 9.64 -21.61
CA GLU A 138 -14.84 9.75 -20.30
C GLU A 138 -13.84 9.58 -19.15
N LEU A 139 -12.96 8.57 -19.24
CA LEU A 139 -11.94 8.31 -18.22
C LEU A 139 -10.94 9.46 -18.10
N LEU A 140 -10.45 10.02 -19.21
CA LEU A 140 -9.57 11.19 -19.17
C LEU A 140 -10.26 12.43 -18.58
N ASN A 141 -11.54 12.65 -18.88
CA ASN A 141 -12.32 13.72 -18.25
C ASN A 141 -12.53 13.47 -16.75
N LEU A 142 -12.81 12.23 -16.36
CA LEU A 142 -13.00 11.82 -14.95
C LEU A 142 -11.77 12.15 -14.10
N VAL A 143 -10.56 11.93 -14.64
CA VAL A 143 -9.30 12.25 -13.94
C VAL A 143 -8.84 13.71 -14.16
N GLY A 144 -9.65 14.55 -14.83
CA GLY A 144 -9.37 15.96 -15.01
C GLY A 144 -8.28 16.28 -16.05
N ILE A 145 -8.13 15.48 -17.09
CA ILE A 145 -7.26 15.80 -18.24
C ILE A 145 -8.02 16.72 -19.21
N PRO A 146 -7.55 17.96 -19.42
CA PRO A 146 -8.24 18.90 -20.31
C PRO A 146 -8.10 18.49 -21.78
N PHE A 147 -9.12 18.80 -22.59
CA PHE A 147 -9.16 18.49 -24.03
C PHE A 147 -9.01 16.97 -24.31
N ALA A 148 -9.65 16.11 -23.53
CA ALA A 148 -9.52 14.64 -23.57
C ALA A 148 -9.58 14.04 -24.99
N PRO A 149 -10.52 14.42 -25.92
CA PRO A 149 -10.55 13.85 -27.26
C PRO A 149 -9.27 14.10 -28.08
N LYS A 150 -8.62 15.24 -27.88
CA LYS A 150 -7.34 15.55 -28.54
C LYS A 150 -6.20 14.79 -27.90
N ARG A 151 -6.19 14.72 -26.56
CA ARG A 151 -5.13 14.10 -25.74
C ARG A 151 -5.00 12.59 -25.95
N LEU A 152 -6.03 11.90 -26.41
CA LEU A 152 -5.95 10.49 -26.76
C LEU A 152 -4.89 10.19 -27.85
N LYS A 153 -4.60 11.16 -28.72
CA LYS A 153 -3.63 11.02 -29.80
C LYS A 153 -2.20 11.37 -29.37
N ASP A 154 -2.04 11.97 -28.19
CA ASP A 154 -0.75 12.40 -27.67
C ASP A 154 0.02 11.21 -27.05
N TYR A 155 1.34 11.34 -26.97
CA TYR A 155 2.25 10.37 -26.36
C TYR A 155 2.60 10.76 -24.92
N PRO A 156 3.05 9.82 -24.07
CA PRO A 156 3.38 10.10 -22.67
C PRO A 156 4.35 11.26 -22.45
N HIS A 157 5.34 11.45 -23.34
CA HIS A 157 6.32 12.53 -23.22
C HIS A 157 5.72 13.94 -23.42
N GLN A 158 4.51 14.05 -23.96
CA GLN A 158 3.78 15.32 -24.15
C GLN A 158 2.95 15.72 -22.90
N PHE A 159 2.98 14.90 -21.84
CA PHE A 159 2.26 15.12 -20.59
C PHE A 159 3.24 15.50 -19.47
N SER A 160 2.82 16.36 -18.54
CA SER A 160 3.54 16.61 -17.29
C SER A 160 3.50 15.38 -16.39
N GLY A 161 4.34 15.35 -15.34
CA GLY A 161 4.35 14.24 -14.36
C GLY A 161 2.97 13.97 -13.75
N GLY A 162 2.30 15.01 -13.26
CA GLY A 162 0.96 14.90 -12.70
C GLY A 162 -0.09 14.48 -13.73
N MET A 163 0.04 14.89 -15.00
CA MET A 163 -0.86 14.41 -16.05
C MET A 163 -0.63 12.94 -16.38
N ARG A 164 0.61 12.45 -16.40
CA ARG A 164 0.92 11.03 -16.59
C ARG A 164 0.33 10.19 -15.45
N GLN A 165 0.44 10.69 -14.21
CA GLN A 165 -0.17 10.04 -13.05
C GLN A 165 -1.69 9.94 -13.19
N ARG A 166 -2.36 11.02 -13.62
CA ARG A 166 -3.81 11.01 -13.91
C ARG A 166 -4.18 10.01 -15.01
N VAL A 167 -3.35 9.87 -16.04
CA VAL A 167 -3.55 8.86 -17.10
C VAL A 167 -3.42 7.45 -16.54
N MET A 168 -2.44 7.17 -15.67
CA MET A 168 -2.31 5.87 -15.02
C MET A 168 -3.52 5.54 -14.14
N ILE A 169 -4.03 6.54 -13.41
CA ILE A 169 -5.28 6.39 -12.65
C ILE A 169 -6.44 6.06 -13.60
N ALA A 170 -6.57 6.78 -14.73
CA ALA A 170 -7.60 6.51 -15.74
C ALA A 170 -7.51 5.08 -16.29
N MET A 171 -6.30 4.59 -16.57
CA MET A 171 -6.07 3.20 -17.02
C MET A 171 -6.44 2.19 -15.93
N ALA A 172 -6.05 2.42 -14.70
CA ALA A 172 -6.39 1.56 -13.57
C ALA A 172 -7.92 1.46 -13.34
N LEU A 173 -8.63 2.57 -13.60
CA LEU A 173 -10.09 2.64 -13.44
C LEU A 173 -10.89 2.22 -14.69
N ALA A 174 -10.24 1.87 -15.80
CA ALA A 174 -10.88 1.61 -17.08
C ALA A 174 -11.97 0.52 -16.99
N CYS A 175 -11.78 -0.49 -16.13
CA CYS A 175 -12.73 -1.56 -15.92
C CYS A 175 -13.59 -1.41 -14.66
N GLU A 176 -13.53 -0.27 -13.97
CA GLU A 176 -14.27 -0.02 -12.73
C GLU A 176 -13.96 -1.10 -11.67
N PRO A 177 -12.70 -1.20 -11.21
CA PRO A 177 -12.28 -2.26 -10.31
C PRO A 177 -12.94 -2.14 -8.94
N GLU A 178 -13.11 -3.27 -8.26
CA GLU A 178 -13.63 -3.34 -6.88
C GLU A 178 -12.54 -3.02 -5.84
N LEU A 179 -11.26 -3.23 -6.21
CA LEU A 179 -10.09 -2.91 -5.41
C LEU A 179 -9.03 -2.19 -6.23
N LEU A 180 -8.56 -1.07 -5.73
CA LEU A 180 -7.39 -0.35 -6.26
C LEU A 180 -6.23 -0.47 -5.26
N ILE A 181 -5.10 -0.97 -5.71
CA ILE A 181 -3.83 -0.94 -4.97
C ILE A 181 -3.00 0.21 -5.52
N ALA A 182 -2.70 1.20 -4.70
CA ALA A 182 -1.91 2.36 -5.08
C ALA A 182 -0.55 2.30 -4.36
N ASP A 183 0.49 1.91 -5.09
CA ASP A 183 1.85 1.78 -4.55
C ASP A 183 2.61 3.09 -4.76
N GLU A 184 2.71 3.89 -3.71
CA GLU A 184 3.34 5.22 -3.69
C GLU A 184 2.88 6.15 -4.84
N PRO A 185 1.58 6.36 -5.03
CA PRO A 185 1.04 6.98 -6.25
C PRO A 185 1.39 8.47 -6.39
N THR A 186 2.02 9.08 -5.43
CA THR A 186 2.39 10.50 -5.41
C THR A 186 3.89 10.74 -5.32
N THR A 187 4.70 9.69 -5.34
CA THR A 187 6.16 9.81 -5.32
C THR A 187 6.63 10.59 -6.56
N ALA A 188 7.60 11.49 -6.37
CA ALA A 188 8.16 12.39 -7.38
C ALA A 188 7.20 13.47 -7.94
N LEU A 189 6.08 13.74 -7.26
CA LEU A 189 5.21 14.87 -7.55
C LEU A 189 5.44 16.01 -6.56
N ASP A 190 5.18 17.24 -7.00
CA ASP A 190 5.16 18.38 -6.07
C ASP A 190 3.94 18.30 -5.13
N VAL A 191 4.05 18.97 -3.98
CA VAL A 191 3.04 18.90 -2.89
C VAL A 191 1.63 19.27 -3.36
N THR A 192 1.52 20.24 -4.28
CA THR A 192 0.22 20.69 -4.78
C THR A 192 -0.42 19.62 -5.68
N VAL A 193 0.34 19.04 -6.58
CA VAL A 193 -0.12 17.95 -7.46
C VAL A 193 -0.42 16.70 -6.64
N GLN A 194 0.39 16.40 -5.62
CA GLN A 194 0.14 15.31 -4.68
C GLN A 194 -1.24 15.45 -4.02
N ALA A 195 -1.56 16.62 -3.44
CA ALA A 195 -2.86 16.86 -2.82
C ALA A 195 -4.00 16.65 -3.82
N GLN A 196 -3.89 17.19 -5.03
CA GLN A 196 -4.90 17.00 -6.08
C GLN A 196 -5.11 15.53 -6.49
N ILE A 197 -4.07 14.71 -6.51
CA ILE A 197 -4.16 13.28 -6.81
C ILE A 197 -4.86 12.53 -5.67
N LEU A 198 -4.56 12.87 -4.42
CA LEU A 198 -5.21 12.25 -3.26
C LEU A 198 -6.70 12.59 -3.19
N ASP A 199 -7.07 13.86 -3.40
CA ASP A 199 -8.47 14.30 -3.48
C ASP A 199 -9.22 13.59 -4.62
N LEU A 200 -8.56 13.43 -5.76
CA LEU A 200 -9.10 12.66 -6.88
C LEU A 200 -9.38 11.22 -6.50
N LEU A 201 -8.39 10.52 -5.91
CA LEU A 201 -8.53 9.11 -5.49
C LEU A 201 -9.66 8.95 -4.46
N LYS A 202 -9.75 9.85 -3.47
CA LYS A 202 -10.81 9.84 -2.48
C LYS A 202 -12.19 10.02 -3.12
N SER A 203 -12.35 11.01 -4.00
CA SER A 203 -13.60 11.25 -4.70
C SER A 203 -14.03 10.06 -5.58
N LEU A 204 -13.07 9.34 -6.17
CA LEU A 204 -13.32 8.17 -6.99
C LEU A 204 -13.67 6.95 -6.14
N GLN A 205 -13.04 6.77 -4.98
CA GLN A 205 -13.40 5.75 -4.00
C GLN A 205 -14.88 5.86 -3.60
N GLU A 206 -15.30 7.07 -3.21
CA GLU A 206 -16.67 7.34 -2.80
C GLU A 206 -17.67 7.12 -3.95
N LYS A 207 -17.38 7.66 -5.14
CA LYS A 207 -18.28 7.57 -6.32
C LYS A 207 -18.46 6.15 -6.83
N LEU A 208 -17.40 5.34 -6.80
CA LEU A 208 -17.38 3.99 -7.34
C LEU A 208 -17.60 2.91 -6.26
N ASN A 209 -17.71 3.30 -5.00
CA ASN A 209 -17.74 2.39 -3.84
C ASN A 209 -16.60 1.36 -3.92
N MET A 210 -15.41 1.83 -4.30
CA MET A 210 -14.21 1.05 -4.54
C MET A 210 -13.38 0.95 -3.25
N SER A 211 -12.83 -0.21 -2.97
CA SER A 211 -11.87 -0.38 -1.86
C SER A 211 -10.47 0.08 -2.30
N ILE A 212 -9.68 0.62 -1.38
CA ILE A 212 -8.31 1.07 -1.68
C ILE A 212 -7.31 0.44 -0.70
N ILE A 213 -6.18 -0.06 -1.23
CA ILE A 213 -4.95 -0.25 -0.45
C ILE A 213 -3.97 0.83 -0.88
N MET A 214 -3.68 1.76 0.02
CA MET A 214 -2.73 2.84 -0.20
C MET A 214 -1.40 2.50 0.44
N ILE A 215 -0.36 2.34 -0.35
CA ILE A 215 1.02 2.15 0.15
C ILE A 215 1.72 3.50 0.09
N SER A 216 2.30 3.91 1.22
CA SER A 216 3.09 5.13 1.31
C SER A 216 4.14 5.01 2.41
N HIS A 217 5.20 5.81 2.30
CA HIS A 217 6.10 6.10 3.42
C HIS A 217 5.70 7.38 4.17
N ASP A 218 4.72 8.12 3.66
CA ASP A 218 4.21 9.37 4.24
C ASP A 218 2.88 9.12 4.96
N LEU A 219 2.90 9.25 6.29
CA LEU A 219 1.71 9.13 7.14
C LEU A 219 0.69 10.26 6.89
N GLY A 220 1.12 11.44 6.44
CA GLY A 220 0.23 12.53 6.09
C GLY A 220 -0.65 12.19 4.88
N VAL A 221 -0.11 11.48 3.90
CA VAL A 221 -0.87 10.94 2.76
C VAL A 221 -1.95 9.98 3.26
N ILE A 222 -1.59 9.07 4.16
CA ILE A 222 -2.49 8.05 4.69
C ILE A 222 -3.62 8.67 5.51
N ALA A 223 -3.32 9.67 6.33
CA ALA A 223 -4.32 10.36 7.15
C ALA A 223 -5.46 11.00 6.34
N ASN A 224 -5.17 11.39 5.10
CA ASN A 224 -6.14 12.07 4.25
C ASN A 224 -7.13 11.14 3.56
N ILE A 225 -6.78 9.87 3.33
CA ILE A 225 -7.55 8.98 2.46
C ILE A 225 -7.97 7.66 3.11
N CYS A 226 -7.24 7.19 4.13
CA CYS A 226 -7.44 5.85 4.69
C CYS A 226 -8.34 5.87 5.94
N ASP A 227 -9.08 4.77 6.14
CA ASP A 227 -9.88 4.52 7.34
C ASP A 227 -9.05 3.80 8.42
N GLU A 228 -8.20 2.86 7.99
CA GLU A 228 -7.33 2.07 8.84
C GLU A 228 -5.89 2.12 8.34
N VAL A 229 -4.94 1.93 9.24
CA VAL A 229 -3.51 1.92 8.93
C VAL A 229 -2.83 0.67 9.50
N ALA A 230 -2.05 -0.01 8.66
CA ALA A 230 -1.14 -1.08 9.03
C ALA A 230 0.30 -0.59 8.93
N VAL A 231 1.00 -0.51 10.04
CA VAL A 231 2.41 -0.11 10.10
C VAL A 231 3.28 -1.34 9.93
N MET A 232 4.08 -1.36 8.86
CA MET A 232 5.00 -2.45 8.54
C MET A 232 6.43 -2.12 8.93
N TYR A 233 7.09 -3.08 9.58
CA TYR A 233 8.52 -3.04 9.87
C TYR A 233 9.14 -4.43 9.68
N ALA A 234 10.27 -4.51 8.98
CA ALA A 234 11.03 -5.75 8.75
C ALA A 234 10.15 -6.94 8.30
N GLY A 235 9.24 -6.70 7.37
CA GLY A 235 8.37 -7.73 6.78
C GLY A 235 7.14 -8.09 7.61
N GLN A 236 6.85 -7.39 8.70
CA GLN A 236 5.71 -7.67 9.59
C GLN A 236 4.86 -6.43 9.81
N ILE A 237 3.57 -6.62 10.08
CA ILE A 237 2.72 -5.57 10.64
C ILE A 237 2.99 -5.53 12.15
N VAL A 238 3.54 -4.41 12.62
CA VAL A 238 3.87 -4.19 14.04
C VAL A 238 2.76 -3.49 14.80
N GLU A 239 1.92 -2.72 14.12
CA GLU A 239 0.74 -2.07 14.69
C GLU A 239 -0.31 -1.86 13.60
N LYS A 240 -1.59 -2.05 13.91
CA LYS A 240 -2.72 -1.74 13.03
C LYS A 240 -3.83 -1.13 13.85
N ALA A 241 -4.38 -0.02 13.37
CA ALA A 241 -5.46 0.71 14.03
C ALA A 241 -6.28 1.53 13.01
N ASN A 242 -7.39 2.11 13.46
CA ASN A 242 -8.02 3.24 12.77
C ASN A 242 -7.04 4.42 12.69
N VAL A 243 -7.19 5.27 11.69
CA VAL A 243 -6.30 6.43 11.49
C VAL A 243 -6.21 7.28 12.77
N ASP A 244 -7.32 7.67 13.36
CA ASP A 244 -7.34 8.50 14.57
C ASP A 244 -6.63 7.83 15.74
N ASP A 245 -6.91 6.55 16.02
CA ASP A 245 -6.24 5.79 17.08
C ASP A 245 -4.73 5.69 16.82
N LEU A 246 -4.29 5.50 15.57
CA LEU A 246 -2.87 5.44 15.26
C LEU A 246 -2.18 6.80 15.48
N PHE A 247 -2.82 7.91 15.08
CA PHE A 247 -2.20 9.24 15.18
C PHE A 247 -2.15 9.76 16.60
N TYR A 248 -3.19 9.52 17.40
CA TYR A 248 -3.30 10.05 18.77
C TYR A 248 -2.91 9.05 19.86
N HIS A 249 -2.99 7.75 19.57
CA HIS A 249 -2.80 6.65 20.54
C HIS A 249 -1.91 5.54 20.00
N ALA A 250 -0.84 5.89 19.25
CA ALA A 250 0.16 4.92 18.81
C ALA A 250 0.84 4.23 20.01
N HIS A 251 1.02 2.92 19.93
CA HIS A 251 1.59 2.11 21.01
C HIS A 251 2.99 1.58 20.68
N HIS A 252 3.24 1.21 19.41
CA HIS A 252 4.56 0.71 19.03
C HIS A 252 5.59 1.84 18.97
N PRO A 253 6.78 1.71 19.58
CA PRO A 253 7.81 2.76 19.54
C PRO A 253 8.24 3.17 18.13
N TYR A 254 8.19 2.27 17.16
CA TYR A 254 8.44 2.58 15.75
C TYR A 254 7.37 3.50 15.17
N THR A 255 6.09 3.20 15.41
CA THR A 255 4.95 4.04 14.96
C THR A 255 5.07 5.45 15.53
N ARG A 256 5.36 5.55 16.83
CA ARG A 256 5.60 6.84 17.49
C ARG A 256 6.79 7.59 16.88
N GLY A 257 7.85 6.86 16.54
CA GLY A 257 9.01 7.44 15.86
C GLY A 257 8.64 8.01 14.49
N LEU A 258 7.85 7.28 13.70
CA LEU A 258 7.35 7.76 12.40
C LEU A 258 6.48 9.01 12.56
N LEU A 259 5.56 9.03 13.52
CA LEU A 259 4.71 10.18 13.80
C LEU A 259 5.53 11.41 14.24
N LYS A 260 6.54 11.23 15.10
CA LYS A 260 7.45 12.31 15.52
C LYS A 260 8.33 12.86 14.38
N SER A 261 8.54 12.07 13.33
CA SER A 261 9.31 12.48 12.14
C SER A 261 8.49 13.34 11.17
N LEU A 262 7.16 13.45 11.37
CA LEU A 262 6.31 14.31 10.56
C LEU A 262 6.62 15.80 10.84
N PRO A 263 6.70 16.64 9.80
CA PRO A 263 6.83 18.08 9.98
C PRO A 263 5.60 18.65 10.67
N HIS A 264 5.77 19.25 11.85
CA HIS A 264 4.71 19.99 12.53
C HIS A 264 4.73 21.46 12.10
N LEU A 265 3.54 22.05 11.89
CA LEU A 265 3.39 23.47 11.50
C LEU A 265 4.03 24.45 12.50
N ASN A 266 4.27 24.04 13.75
CA ASN A 266 4.80 24.84 14.83
C ASN A 266 6.31 24.65 15.07
N LEU A 267 7.04 23.93 14.20
CA LEU A 267 8.48 23.79 14.32
C LEU A 267 9.16 25.14 14.04
N ASN A 268 9.96 25.64 14.99
CA ASN A 268 10.88 26.73 14.70
C ASN A 268 11.94 26.27 13.70
N LYS A 269 12.50 27.19 12.91
CA LYS A 269 13.54 26.86 11.91
C LYS A 269 14.78 26.17 12.49
N GLU A 270 14.96 26.22 13.81
CA GLU A 270 16.07 25.64 14.55
C GLU A 270 15.78 24.24 15.11
N ASP A 271 14.51 23.80 15.11
CA ASP A 271 14.12 22.49 15.62
C ASP A 271 14.52 21.40 14.63
N LYS A 272 15.37 20.49 15.07
CA LYS A 272 15.74 19.31 14.27
C LYS A 272 14.57 18.34 14.20
N LEU A 273 14.22 17.89 12.98
CA LEU A 273 13.27 16.81 12.80
C LEU A 273 13.76 15.56 13.55
N TYR A 274 12.84 14.87 14.20
CA TYR A 274 13.14 13.60 14.83
C TYR A 274 13.49 12.56 13.78
N VAL A 275 14.59 11.86 13.96
CA VAL A 275 15.05 10.77 13.11
C VAL A 275 15.11 9.49 13.94
N ILE A 276 14.59 8.39 13.43
CA ILE A 276 14.73 7.08 14.06
C ILE A 276 16.17 6.59 13.80
N ASP A 277 16.99 6.56 14.82
CA ASP A 277 18.40 6.19 14.71
C ASP A 277 18.59 4.73 14.25
N GLY A 278 19.71 4.47 13.58
CA GLY A 278 20.13 3.15 13.14
C GLY A 278 19.46 2.71 11.83
N GLN A 279 19.70 1.46 11.44
CA GLN A 279 19.17 0.88 10.21
C GLN A 279 18.25 -0.30 10.50
N PRO A 280 17.26 -0.58 9.62
CA PRO A 280 16.46 -1.80 9.70
C PRO A 280 17.35 -3.06 9.69
N PRO A 281 16.88 -4.18 10.28
CA PRO A 281 17.65 -5.43 10.29
C PRO A 281 17.78 -6.01 8.88
N ASP A 282 18.87 -6.77 8.64
CA ASP A 282 19.01 -7.53 7.39
C ASP A 282 17.96 -8.66 7.36
N LEU A 283 17.10 -8.64 6.36
CA LEU A 283 16.01 -9.63 6.20
C LEU A 283 16.50 -11.01 5.74
N LYS A 284 17.82 -11.20 5.55
CA LYS A 284 18.43 -12.52 5.33
C LYS A 284 18.59 -13.31 6.60
N GLU A 285 18.76 -12.62 7.73
CA GLU A 285 18.89 -13.26 9.04
C GLU A 285 17.55 -13.82 9.51
N SER A 286 17.60 -14.92 10.26
CA SER A 286 16.44 -15.35 11.04
C SER A 286 16.21 -14.35 12.17
N ILE A 287 15.03 -13.75 12.20
CA ILE A 287 14.65 -12.80 13.24
C ILE A 287 13.55 -13.46 14.07
N ASP A 288 13.95 -14.11 15.16
CA ASP A 288 13.05 -14.80 16.09
C ASP A 288 12.79 -13.96 17.37
N TYR A 289 13.17 -12.68 17.30
CA TYR A 289 13.06 -11.68 18.37
C TYR A 289 12.44 -10.39 17.82
N CYS A 290 12.18 -9.40 18.68
CA CYS A 290 11.61 -8.13 18.23
C CYS A 290 12.50 -7.45 17.17
N PRO A 291 12.04 -7.28 15.93
CA PRO A 291 12.87 -6.75 14.84
C PRO A 291 13.31 -5.29 15.07
N PHE A 292 12.57 -4.54 15.88
CA PHE A 292 12.88 -3.15 16.18
C PHE A 292 13.83 -2.97 17.39
N VAL A 293 14.22 -4.04 18.09
CA VAL A 293 14.98 -3.98 19.35
C VAL A 293 16.24 -3.14 19.29
N LYS A 294 17.02 -3.19 18.19
CA LYS A 294 18.28 -2.45 18.02
C LYS A 294 18.09 -0.92 17.87
N ARG A 295 16.88 -0.47 17.55
CA ARG A 295 16.50 0.93 17.34
C ARG A 295 15.53 1.45 18.40
N CYS A 296 15.05 0.58 19.27
CA CYS A 296 14.04 0.89 20.27
C CYS A 296 14.68 1.49 21.53
N THR A 297 14.34 2.74 21.85
CA THR A 297 14.82 3.41 23.08
C THR A 297 14.23 2.82 24.36
N LYS A 298 13.15 2.04 24.26
CA LYS A 298 12.47 1.34 25.35
C LYS A 298 12.67 -0.18 25.30
N ALA A 299 13.76 -0.65 24.67
CA ALA A 299 14.03 -2.07 24.53
C ALA A 299 14.24 -2.75 25.89
N MET A 300 13.57 -3.88 26.11
CA MET A 300 13.70 -4.74 27.27
C MET A 300 14.49 -5.99 26.91
N LYS A 301 15.02 -6.74 27.91
CA LYS A 301 15.75 -7.98 27.68
C LYS A 301 14.94 -9.01 26.89
N ILE A 302 13.64 -9.11 27.15
CA ILE A 302 12.72 -10.00 26.42
C ILE A 302 12.66 -9.70 24.93
N CYS A 303 12.79 -8.42 24.54
CA CYS A 303 12.78 -8.01 23.13
C CYS A 303 13.96 -8.59 22.32
N MET A 304 15.06 -8.98 23.00
CA MET A 304 16.22 -9.60 22.35
C MET A 304 16.10 -11.13 22.25
N GLN A 305 15.12 -11.73 22.90
CA GLN A 305 15.00 -13.18 23.04
C GLN A 305 13.79 -13.75 22.32
N LEU A 306 12.67 -13.02 22.33
CA LEU A 306 11.40 -13.52 21.82
C LEU A 306 10.72 -12.49 20.92
N MET A 307 10.02 -13.00 19.92
CA MET A 307 9.12 -12.20 19.06
C MET A 307 7.91 -11.76 19.89
N PRO A 308 7.53 -10.47 19.88
CA PRO A 308 6.31 -10.03 20.55
C PRO A 308 5.07 -10.62 19.85
N GLU A 309 4.16 -11.15 20.65
CA GLU A 309 2.87 -11.60 20.19
C GLU A 309 1.93 -10.42 19.90
N LYS A 310 0.85 -10.70 19.18
CA LYS A 310 -0.19 -9.72 18.92
C LYS A 310 -0.99 -9.45 20.19
N THR A 311 -0.91 -8.22 20.71
CA THR A 311 -1.75 -7.73 21.82
C THR A 311 -2.90 -6.91 21.23
N GLN A 312 -4.14 -7.33 21.50
CA GLN A 312 -5.33 -6.60 21.10
C GLN A 312 -5.63 -5.53 22.13
N LEU A 313 -5.66 -4.25 21.72
CA LEU A 313 -5.92 -3.10 22.59
C LEU A 313 -7.41 -2.76 22.61
N ASN A 314 -8.04 -2.74 21.43
CA ASN A 314 -9.48 -2.61 21.26
C ASN A 314 -9.91 -3.42 20.01
N LYS A 315 -11.17 -3.31 19.59
CA LYS A 315 -11.74 -4.10 18.48
C LYS A 315 -10.92 -3.98 17.18
N ASP A 316 -10.44 -2.78 16.87
CA ASP A 316 -9.82 -2.44 15.59
C ASP A 316 -8.33 -2.06 15.74
N HIS A 317 -7.78 -2.03 16.98
CA HIS A 317 -6.40 -1.68 17.28
C HIS A 317 -5.64 -2.84 17.91
N TYR A 318 -4.55 -3.26 17.28
CA TYR A 318 -3.60 -4.20 17.86
C TYR A 318 -2.15 -3.76 17.65
N VAL A 319 -1.28 -4.27 18.51
CA VAL A 319 0.15 -4.01 18.45
C VAL A 319 0.96 -5.27 18.73
N LYS A 320 2.14 -5.41 18.11
CA LYS A 320 3.14 -6.43 18.42
C LYS A 320 4.31 -5.79 19.17
N CYS A 321 4.12 -5.56 20.46
CA CYS A 321 5.12 -4.93 21.31
C CYS A 321 5.05 -5.47 22.75
N TRP A 322 6.18 -5.85 23.31
CA TRP A 322 6.27 -6.32 24.69
C TRP A 322 5.92 -5.25 25.73
N LEU A 323 5.97 -3.96 25.40
CA LEU A 323 5.53 -2.87 26.30
C LEU A 323 4.03 -2.93 26.62
N GLU A 324 3.23 -3.53 25.73
CA GLU A 324 1.79 -3.67 25.92
C GLU A 324 1.37 -5.01 26.52
N HIS A 325 2.35 -5.87 26.83
CA HIS A 325 2.09 -7.12 27.52
C HIS A 325 1.65 -6.85 28.97
N GLU A 326 0.78 -7.69 29.54
CA GLU A 326 0.22 -7.51 30.90
C GLU A 326 1.27 -7.45 32.00
N PHE A 327 2.40 -8.16 31.83
CA PHE A 327 3.54 -8.18 32.75
C PHE A 327 4.61 -7.12 32.45
N ALA A 328 4.37 -6.19 31.51
CA ALA A 328 5.33 -5.13 31.23
C ALA A 328 5.44 -4.16 32.42
N PRO A 329 6.65 -3.67 32.76
CA PRO A 329 6.82 -2.67 33.81
C PRO A 329 6.04 -1.41 33.49
N LYS A 330 5.23 -0.91 34.43
CA LYS A 330 4.39 0.30 34.24
C LYS A 330 5.20 1.56 33.97
N GLU A 331 6.38 1.67 34.61
CA GLU A 331 7.32 2.79 34.44
C GLU A 331 7.75 3.00 32.98
N ASN A 332 7.74 1.95 32.16
CA ASN A 332 8.04 2.05 30.74
C ASN A 332 6.87 2.54 29.87
N LYS A 333 5.66 2.69 30.43
CA LYS A 333 4.45 3.13 29.73
C LYS A 333 4.20 4.63 29.79
N GLU A 334 4.72 5.34 30.82
CA GLU A 334 4.31 6.71 31.15
C GLU A 334 5.12 7.85 30.50
N GLU A 335 6.26 7.57 29.85
CA GLU A 335 7.10 8.60 29.23
C GLU A 335 6.98 8.62 27.69
N PHE A 336 5.84 9.04 27.20
CA PHE A 336 5.70 9.26 25.75
C PHE A 336 4.93 10.53 25.40
#